data_7a98ea085b7a7230a4d39dbb13920710
#
_entry.id   7a98ea085b7a7230a4d39dbb13920710
#
_cell.length_a   1.000
_cell.length_b   1.000
_cell.length_c   1.000
_cell.angle_alpha   90.00
_cell.angle_beta   90.00
_cell.angle_gamma   90.00
#
_symmetry.space_group_name_H-M   'P 1'
#
loop_
_entity.id
_entity.type
_entity.pdbx_description
1 polymer ?
#
loop_
_entity_poly.entity_id
_entity_poly.type
_entity_poly.pdbx_seq_one_letter_code
_entity_poly.pdbx_strand_id
1 'polypeptide(L)'
;MKALNTTALVLTAALSASGAFAQLKPSPRPQPAPAAKASPAVAPAPAEAEPSPEAREKAAAATLAASGWLVLLDRRDWGRAWETTAAMFRSTVPLPAWMDGIPKARDLGDFIEREPAEAVYKTTLEGRPNGDYVTVIYGSRFSKKDDVVEIVTTVREADGKWRVTGYSTR
;
A
#
# COMPACT_ATOMS: atom_id res chain seq x y z
N MET A 1 -31.25 -38.76 -7.34
CA MET A 1 -30.55 -40.06 -7.50
C MET A 1 -29.10 -39.86 -7.20
N LYS A 2 -28.68 -40.45 -6.07
CA LYS A 2 -27.41 -41.19 -5.80
C LYS A 2 -26.11 -40.43 -6.10
N ALA A 3 -25.04 -40.45 -5.28
CA ALA A 3 -24.76 -41.15 -4.03
C ALA A 3 -23.61 -40.42 -3.28
N LEU A 4 -23.65 -40.56 -1.96
CA LEU A 4 -22.55 -40.35 -1.02
C LEU A 4 -21.37 -41.27 -1.33
N ASN A 5 -20.12 -40.84 -1.06
CA ASN A 5 -19.07 -41.75 -0.67
C ASN A 5 -18.27 -41.18 0.50
N THR A 6 -18.52 -41.77 1.65
CA THR A 6 -17.76 -41.70 2.88
C THR A 6 -16.69 -42.78 2.82
N THR A 7 -15.42 -42.47 3.10
CA THR A 7 -14.42 -43.52 3.45
C THR A 7 -13.62 -43.03 4.65
N ALA A 8 -13.88 -43.70 5.75
CA ALA A 8 -13.09 -43.70 6.99
C ALA A 8 -12.05 -44.80 6.91
N LEU A 9 -10.84 -44.62 7.44
CA LEU A 9 -9.91 -45.70 7.80
C LEU A 9 -8.98 -45.21 8.91
N VAL A 10 -9.27 -45.60 10.12
CA VAL A 10 -8.72 -46.63 11.02
C VAL A 10 -7.26 -46.43 11.47
N LEU A 11 -7.19 -46.18 12.75
CA LEU A 11 -6.20 -46.22 13.82
C LEU A 11 -5.38 -47.51 13.85
N THR A 12 -4.06 -47.45 14.05
CA THR A 12 -3.31 -48.55 14.72
C THR A 12 -2.23 -47.96 15.64
N ALA A 13 -2.39 -48.26 16.92
CA ALA A 13 -1.42 -48.10 18.00
C ALA A 13 -0.45 -49.28 18.01
N ALA A 14 0.82 -49.05 18.30
CA ALA A 14 1.74 -50.06 18.75
C ALA A 14 2.57 -49.54 19.92
N LEU A 15 2.26 -50.05 21.11
CA LEU A 15 3.08 -50.00 22.32
C LEU A 15 4.22 -51.02 22.18
N SER A 16 5.43 -50.60 22.54
CA SER A 16 6.46 -51.56 22.97
C SER A 16 7.31 -50.91 24.07
N ALA A 17 7.14 -51.49 25.25
CA ALA A 17 7.99 -51.26 26.42
C ALA A 17 9.16 -52.25 26.38
N SER A 18 10.36 -51.84 26.74
CA SER A 18 11.33 -52.66 27.50
C SER A 18 12.64 -51.93 27.77
N GLY A 19 13.10 -52.01 29.03
CA GLY A 19 14.48 -52.23 29.37
C GLY A 19 15.25 -51.08 30.01
N ALA A 20 15.17 -51.01 31.35
CA ALA A 20 16.11 -50.26 32.19
C ALA A 20 17.48 -50.92 32.21
N PHE A 21 18.55 -50.16 31.91
CA PHE A 21 19.87 -50.42 32.42
C PHE A 21 20.48 -49.10 32.93
N ALA A 22 20.63 -49.04 34.25
CA ALA A 22 21.38 -47.99 34.91
C ALA A 22 22.87 -48.22 34.64
N GLN A 23 23.49 -47.28 33.94
CA GLN A 23 24.94 -47.13 33.84
C GLN A 23 25.34 -45.77 34.36
N LEU A 24 25.97 -45.76 35.52
CA LEU A 24 26.65 -44.61 36.10
C LEU A 24 27.77 -44.17 35.15
N LYS A 25 27.63 -43.00 34.58
CA LYS A 25 28.61 -42.35 33.76
C LYS A 25 29.19 -41.15 34.52
N PRO A 26 30.53 -40.96 34.53
CA PRO A 26 31.16 -39.91 35.31
C PRO A 26 30.77 -38.52 34.76
N SER A 27 30.61 -37.55 35.65
CA SER A 27 30.28 -36.16 35.38
C SER A 27 31.24 -35.55 34.36
N PRO A 28 30.76 -34.96 33.26
CA PRO A 28 31.59 -34.16 32.40
C PRO A 28 31.89 -32.80 33.07
N ARG A 29 33.16 -32.42 33.02
CA ARG A 29 33.69 -31.11 33.35
C ARG A 29 32.87 -29.99 32.67
N PRO A 30 32.62 -28.85 33.32
CA PRO A 30 31.96 -27.74 32.69
C PRO A 30 32.70 -27.25 31.44
N GLN A 31 32.12 -27.43 30.28
CA GLN A 31 32.62 -26.88 29.05
C GLN A 31 32.17 -25.39 28.97
N PRO A 32 33.06 -24.46 28.64
CA PRO A 32 32.64 -23.07 28.47
C PRO A 32 31.55 -23.00 27.39
N ALA A 33 30.44 -22.34 27.71
CA ALA A 33 29.35 -22.08 26.77
C ALA A 33 29.87 -21.37 25.53
N PRO A 34 29.45 -21.77 24.32
CA PRO A 34 29.77 -21.02 23.13
C PRO A 34 29.20 -19.59 23.28
N ALA A 35 30.07 -18.60 23.07
CA ALA A 35 29.69 -17.21 23.06
C ALA A 35 28.48 -17.02 22.15
N ALA A 36 27.36 -16.56 22.70
CA ALA A 36 26.21 -16.15 21.93
C ALA A 36 26.67 -15.12 20.91
N LYS A 37 26.57 -15.48 19.64
CA LYS A 37 26.75 -14.52 18.55
C LYS A 37 25.73 -13.42 18.76
N ALA A 38 26.21 -12.22 19.10
CA ALA A 38 25.38 -11.04 19.16
C ALA A 38 24.64 -10.91 17.83
N SER A 39 23.32 -10.92 17.88
CA SER A 39 22.48 -10.55 16.74
C SER A 39 22.89 -9.16 16.30
N PRO A 40 23.05 -8.90 14.98
CA PRO A 40 23.32 -7.56 14.53
C PRO A 40 22.21 -6.65 15.05
N ALA A 41 22.56 -5.62 15.81
CA ALA A 41 21.63 -4.57 16.18
C ALA A 41 21.07 -4.00 14.88
N VAL A 42 19.76 -4.11 14.69
CA VAL A 42 19.06 -3.41 13.61
C VAL A 42 19.31 -1.94 13.86
N ALA A 43 20.09 -1.32 12.98
CA ALA A 43 20.29 0.12 13.00
C ALA A 43 18.89 0.77 12.94
N PRO A 44 18.61 1.81 13.77
CA PRO A 44 17.36 2.54 13.64
C PRO A 44 17.26 3.07 12.21
N ALA A 45 16.12 2.87 11.57
CA ALA A 45 15.82 3.47 10.28
C ALA A 45 16.12 4.98 10.39
N PRO A 46 16.74 5.61 9.37
CA PRO A 46 16.98 7.05 9.40
C PRO A 46 15.64 7.73 9.72
N ALA A 47 15.60 8.53 10.78
CA ALA A 47 14.49 9.40 11.06
C ALA A 47 14.28 10.24 9.79
N GLU A 48 13.09 10.16 9.18
CA GLU A 48 12.77 10.96 7.99
C GLU A 48 12.98 12.42 8.38
N ALA A 49 13.94 13.06 7.71
CA ALA A 49 14.27 14.45 7.97
C ALA A 49 13.01 15.30 7.68
N GLU A 50 12.73 16.26 8.57
CA GLU A 50 11.61 17.21 8.39
C GLU A 50 11.64 17.80 6.96
N PRO A 51 10.49 17.84 6.26
CA PRO A 51 10.44 18.36 4.92
C PRO A 51 10.91 19.82 4.85
N SER A 52 11.72 20.16 3.86
CA SER A 52 12.15 21.54 3.64
C SER A 52 10.93 22.48 3.43
N PRO A 53 11.07 23.80 3.67
CA PRO A 53 10.01 24.77 3.37
C PRO A 53 9.49 24.67 1.92
N GLU A 54 10.41 24.50 0.96
CA GLU A 54 10.06 24.31 -0.44
C GLU A 54 9.27 23.03 -0.69
N ALA A 55 9.66 21.91 -0.06
CA ALA A 55 8.94 20.64 -0.17
C ALA A 55 7.53 20.75 0.41
N ARG A 56 7.35 21.48 1.51
CA ARG A 56 6.03 21.74 2.11
C ARG A 56 5.14 22.59 1.19
N GLU A 57 5.68 23.64 0.57
CA GLU A 57 4.95 24.47 -0.39
C GLU A 57 4.49 23.65 -1.60
N LYS A 58 5.39 22.84 -2.18
CA LYS A 58 5.07 21.92 -3.28
C LYS A 58 4.00 20.92 -2.88
N ALA A 59 4.11 20.34 -1.68
CA ALA A 59 3.11 19.40 -1.18
C ALA A 59 1.73 20.07 -1.01
N ALA A 60 1.68 21.29 -0.49
CA ALA A 60 0.42 22.03 -0.33
C ALA A 60 -0.24 22.34 -1.70
N ALA A 61 0.54 22.83 -2.67
CA ALA A 61 0.04 23.12 -4.02
C ALA A 61 -0.47 21.85 -4.74
N ALA A 62 0.26 20.77 -4.61
CA ALA A 62 -0.12 19.46 -5.16
C ALA A 62 -1.37 18.88 -4.50
N THR A 63 -1.49 19.00 -3.17
CA THR A 63 -2.68 18.58 -2.42
C THR A 63 -3.93 19.33 -2.88
N LEU A 64 -3.81 20.63 -3.12
CA LEU A 64 -4.92 21.43 -3.67
C LEU A 64 -5.35 20.92 -5.06
N ALA A 65 -4.38 20.64 -5.94
CA ALA A 65 -4.66 20.09 -7.27
C ALA A 65 -5.30 18.68 -7.20
N ALA A 66 -4.80 17.81 -6.32
CA ALA A 66 -5.36 16.48 -6.10
C ALA A 66 -6.80 16.55 -5.58
N SER A 67 -7.06 17.39 -4.58
CA SER A 67 -8.40 17.60 -4.02
C SER A 67 -9.38 18.11 -5.07
N GLY A 68 -8.98 19.11 -5.87
CA GLY A 68 -9.81 19.63 -6.96
C GLY A 68 -10.12 18.57 -8.03
N TRP A 69 -9.17 17.69 -8.32
CA TRP A 69 -9.38 16.58 -9.24
C TRP A 69 -10.34 15.52 -8.66
N LEU A 70 -10.23 15.19 -7.38
CA LEU A 70 -11.14 14.24 -6.71
C LEU A 70 -12.59 14.70 -6.73
N VAL A 71 -12.85 16.02 -6.69
CA VAL A 71 -14.20 16.57 -6.85
C VAL A 71 -14.83 16.19 -8.20
N LEU A 72 -14.03 16.09 -9.28
CA LEU A 72 -14.54 15.61 -10.57
C LEU A 72 -14.98 14.14 -10.48
N LEU A 73 -14.22 13.31 -9.77
CA LEU A 73 -14.60 11.91 -9.53
C LEU A 73 -15.87 11.79 -8.68
N ASP A 74 -16.01 12.62 -7.63
CA ASP A 74 -17.20 12.63 -6.77
C ASP A 74 -18.46 13.02 -7.56
N ARG A 75 -18.30 13.91 -8.54
CA ARG A 75 -19.38 14.31 -9.47
C ARG A 75 -19.59 13.34 -10.61
N ARG A 76 -18.79 12.27 -10.70
CA ARG A 76 -18.81 11.30 -11.80
C ARG A 76 -18.50 11.92 -13.16
N ASP A 77 -17.80 13.04 -13.16
CA ASP A 77 -17.33 13.72 -14.39
C ASP A 77 -16.02 13.05 -14.89
N TRP A 78 -16.15 11.78 -15.29
CA TRP A 78 -15.02 10.93 -15.62
C TRP A 78 -14.22 11.45 -16.81
N GLY A 79 -14.89 12.00 -17.81
CA GLY A 79 -14.27 12.58 -18.99
C GLY A 79 -13.39 13.77 -18.64
N ARG A 80 -13.94 14.72 -17.87
CA ARG A 80 -13.19 15.89 -17.42
C ARG A 80 -12.06 15.52 -16.47
N ALA A 81 -12.29 14.55 -15.60
CA ALA A 81 -11.23 14.05 -14.72
C ALA A 81 -10.04 13.53 -15.54
N TRP A 82 -10.29 12.74 -16.60
CA TRP A 82 -9.23 12.24 -17.48
C TRP A 82 -8.53 13.35 -18.25
N GLU A 83 -9.27 14.29 -18.83
CA GLU A 83 -8.72 15.42 -19.58
C GLU A 83 -7.72 16.26 -18.76
N THR A 84 -8.00 16.42 -17.48
CA THR A 84 -7.20 17.23 -16.56
C THR A 84 -6.05 16.48 -15.89
N THR A 85 -5.85 15.18 -16.17
CA THR A 85 -4.67 14.43 -15.71
C THR A 85 -3.40 14.85 -16.42
N ALA A 86 -2.25 14.45 -15.90
CA ALA A 86 -0.96 14.66 -16.54
C ALA A 86 -0.87 13.96 -17.91
N ALA A 87 -0.10 14.55 -18.84
CA ALA A 87 0.10 13.99 -20.16
C ALA A 87 0.63 12.55 -20.11
N MET A 88 1.54 12.25 -19.17
CA MET A 88 2.07 10.90 -18.97
C MET A 88 0.99 9.89 -18.55
N PHE A 89 -0.02 10.31 -17.80
CA PHE A 89 -1.15 9.45 -17.45
C PHE A 89 -1.98 9.15 -18.70
N ARG A 90 -2.36 10.17 -19.46
CA ARG A 90 -3.18 9.99 -20.68
C ARG A 90 -2.50 9.18 -21.76
N SER A 91 -1.16 9.22 -21.84
CA SER A 91 -0.40 8.36 -22.77
C SER A 91 -0.41 6.88 -22.37
N THR A 92 -0.56 6.58 -21.08
CA THR A 92 -0.55 5.21 -20.54
C THR A 92 -1.96 4.63 -20.41
N VAL A 93 -2.94 5.48 -20.09
CA VAL A 93 -4.34 5.10 -19.85
C VAL A 93 -5.22 5.82 -20.89
N PRO A 94 -5.53 5.20 -22.03
CA PRO A 94 -6.42 5.79 -23.03
C PRO A 94 -7.83 6.03 -22.46
N LEU A 95 -8.52 7.07 -22.99
CA LEU A 95 -9.85 7.44 -22.52
C LEU A 95 -10.86 6.26 -22.46
N PRO A 96 -10.94 5.37 -23.47
CA PRO A 96 -11.87 4.23 -23.38
C PRO A 96 -11.59 3.30 -22.19
N ALA A 97 -10.31 2.99 -21.93
CA ALA A 97 -9.91 2.16 -20.79
C ALA A 97 -10.21 2.85 -19.45
N TRP A 98 -9.99 4.16 -19.37
CA TRP A 98 -10.37 4.98 -18.23
C TRP A 98 -11.88 4.94 -17.98
N MET A 99 -12.69 5.19 -19.00
CA MET A 99 -14.17 5.20 -18.91
C MET A 99 -14.77 3.85 -18.52
N ASP A 100 -14.10 2.74 -18.85
CA ASP A 100 -14.49 1.40 -18.40
C ASP A 100 -14.07 1.11 -16.95
N GLY A 101 -12.87 1.55 -16.56
CA GLY A 101 -12.25 1.21 -15.28
C GLY A 101 -12.70 2.07 -14.10
N ILE A 102 -12.77 3.39 -14.30
CA ILE A 102 -12.98 4.32 -13.18
C ILE A 102 -14.35 4.19 -12.50
N PRO A 103 -15.48 3.96 -13.20
CA PRO A 103 -16.75 3.76 -12.54
C PRO A 103 -16.75 2.54 -11.61
N LYS A 104 -16.01 1.48 -11.98
CA LYS A 104 -15.87 0.25 -11.17
C LYS A 104 -15.02 0.52 -9.92
N ALA A 105 -13.89 1.23 -10.08
CA ALA A 105 -13.02 1.61 -8.96
C ALA A 105 -13.70 2.59 -7.99
N ARG A 106 -14.71 3.32 -8.46
CA ARG A 106 -15.48 4.33 -7.71
C ARG A 106 -16.91 3.87 -7.38
N ASP A 107 -17.21 2.57 -7.42
CA ASP A 107 -18.50 2.07 -6.92
C ASP A 107 -18.53 2.02 -5.37
N LEU A 108 -18.28 3.17 -4.79
CA LEU A 108 -18.22 3.39 -3.34
C LEU A 108 -19.49 4.04 -2.78
N GLY A 109 -20.42 4.41 -3.65
CA GLY A 109 -21.61 5.20 -3.30
C GLY A 109 -21.35 6.70 -3.41
N ASP A 110 -22.18 7.48 -2.71
CA ASP A 110 -22.08 8.94 -2.71
C ASP A 110 -20.98 9.39 -1.74
N PHE A 111 -20.27 10.43 -2.14
CA PHE A 111 -19.24 11.06 -1.32
C PHE A 111 -19.85 11.70 -0.05
N ILE A 112 -19.23 11.48 1.11
CA ILE A 112 -19.65 12.06 2.38
C ILE A 112 -18.60 13.04 2.88
N GLU A 113 -17.35 12.56 3.08
CA GLU A 113 -16.26 13.41 3.56
C GLU A 113 -14.89 12.88 3.12
N ARG A 114 -13.89 13.75 3.12
CA ARG A 114 -12.49 13.43 2.82
C ARG A 114 -11.55 14.37 3.52
N GLU A 115 -10.51 13.82 4.12
CA GLU A 115 -9.43 14.59 4.72
C GLU A 115 -8.07 14.10 4.21
N PRO A 116 -7.13 15.00 3.89
CA PRO A 116 -5.75 14.62 3.60
C PRO A 116 -5.07 14.15 4.90
N ALA A 117 -4.55 12.92 4.88
CA ALA A 117 -3.83 12.34 6.01
C ALA A 117 -2.33 12.55 5.88
N GLU A 118 -1.79 12.48 4.67
CA GLU A 118 -0.36 12.60 4.40
C GLU A 118 -0.11 13.16 3.00
N ALA A 119 0.97 13.94 2.83
CA ALA A 119 1.45 14.39 1.53
C ALA A 119 2.98 14.29 1.47
N VAL A 120 3.49 13.42 0.60
CA VAL A 120 4.91 13.12 0.46
C VAL A 120 5.44 13.66 -0.86
N TYR A 121 6.38 14.61 -0.80
CA TYR A 121 7.11 15.11 -1.96
C TYR A 121 8.34 14.26 -2.28
N LYS A 122 8.53 13.93 -3.55
CA LYS A 122 9.70 13.23 -4.08
C LYS A 122 10.10 13.77 -5.44
N THR A 123 11.41 13.73 -5.73
CA THR A 123 11.95 14.09 -7.06
C THR A 123 12.09 12.89 -7.99
N THR A 124 11.92 11.68 -7.45
CA THR A 124 12.02 10.41 -8.18
C THR A 124 10.90 9.49 -7.77
N LEU A 125 10.28 8.82 -8.73
CA LEU A 125 9.37 7.71 -8.52
C LEU A 125 9.79 6.54 -9.43
N GLU A 126 9.69 5.33 -8.89
CA GLU A 126 10.03 4.13 -9.64
C GLU A 126 9.21 4.03 -10.96
N GLY A 127 9.91 3.76 -12.06
CA GLY A 127 9.30 3.66 -13.38
C GLY A 127 8.81 4.99 -13.98
N ARG A 128 9.22 6.14 -13.41
CA ARG A 128 8.85 7.48 -13.89
C ARG A 128 10.09 8.33 -14.16
N PRO A 129 10.03 9.30 -15.07
CA PRO A 129 11.10 10.29 -15.24
C PRO A 129 11.33 11.08 -13.95
N ASN A 130 12.54 11.63 -13.77
CA ASN A 130 12.81 12.57 -12.69
C ASN A 130 11.93 13.81 -12.84
N GLY A 131 11.40 14.31 -11.71
CA GLY A 131 10.51 15.46 -11.70
C GLY A 131 9.98 15.75 -10.30
N ASP A 132 9.13 16.76 -10.17
CA ASP A 132 8.46 17.06 -8.91
C ASP A 132 7.18 16.19 -8.79
N TYR A 133 7.15 15.31 -7.82
CA TYR A 133 5.99 14.45 -7.53
C TYR A 133 5.51 14.66 -6.10
N VAL A 134 4.20 14.58 -5.91
CA VAL A 134 3.61 14.50 -4.58
C VAL A 134 2.58 13.39 -4.58
N THR A 135 2.71 12.48 -3.63
CA THR A 135 1.68 11.48 -3.32
C THR A 135 0.90 11.95 -2.11
N VAL A 136 -0.41 12.12 -2.27
CA VAL A 136 -1.33 12.50 -1.20
C VAL A 136 -2.19 11.31 -0.84
N ILE A 137 -2.26 11.02 0.44
CA ILE A 137 -3.11 9.97 1.02
C ILE A 137 -4.28 10.67 1.69
N TYR A 138 -5.49 10.24 1.34
CA TYR A 138 -6.73 10.74 1.95
C TYR A 138 -7.44 9.61 2.69
N GLY A 139 -7.98 9.93 3.86
CA GLY A 139 -9.05 9.19 4.47
C GLY A 139 -10.39 9.70 3.95
N SER A 140 -11.23 8.82 3.42
CA SER A 140 -12.49 9.18 2.76
C SER A 140 -13.61 8.29 3.23
N ARG A 141 -14.83 8.85 3.28
CA ARG A 141 -16.05 8.12 3.59
C ARG A 141 -17.08 8.30 2.47
N PHE A 142 -17.71 7.20 2.14
CA PHE A 142 -18.76 7.12 1.10
C PHE A 142 -19.96 6.37 1.65
N SER A 143 -21.12 6.53 1.01
CA SER A 143 -22.38 5.94 1.48
C SER A 143 -22.41 4.41 1.49
N LYS A 144 -21.56 3.75 0.72
CA LYS A 144 -21.41 2.28 0.69
C LYS A 144 -20.18 1.76 1.44
N LYS A 145 -19.22 2.64 1.79
CA LYS A 145 -17.96 2.24 2.41
C LYS A 145 -17.39 3.38 3.25
N ASP A 146 -17.16 3.13 4.54
CA ASP A 146 -16.73 4.15 5.49
C ASP A 146 -15.22 4.40 5.45
N ASP A 147 -14.40 3.36 5.54
CA ASP A 147 -12.95 3.49 5.67
C ASP A 147 -12.25 3.28 4.32
N VAL A 148 -12.28 4.31 3.47
CA VAL A 148 -11.60 4.28 2.16
C VAL A 148 -10.33 5.10 2.23
N VAL A 149 -9.20 4.48 1.87
CA VAL A 149 -7.96 5.20 1.64
C VAL A 149 -7.84 5.50 0.15
N GLU A 150 -7.84 6.78 -0.21
CA GLU A 150 -7.57 7.22 -1.58
C GLU A 150 -6.13 7.71 -1.69
N ILE A 151 -5.40 7.20 -2.67
CA ILE A 151 -4.01 7.59 -2.93
C ILE A 151 -3.96 8.30 -4.27
N VAL A 152 -3.56 9.56 -4.27
CA VAL A 152 -3.43 10.39 -5.45
C VAL A 152 -1.99 10.80 -5.63
N THR A 153 -1.39 10.41 -6.75
CA THR A 153 -0.05 10.89 -7.12
C THR A 153 -0.18 11.99 -8.17
N THR A 154 0.46 13.11 -7.90
CA THR A 154 0.54 14.25 -8.81
C THR A 154 1.96 14.44 -9.32
N VAL A 155 2.09 15.12 -10.46
CA VAL A 155 3.36 15.57 -11.03
C VAL A 155 3.24 17.03 -11.42
N ARG A 156 4.32 17.79 -11.24
CA ARG A 156 4.41 19.16 -11.75
C ARG A 156 4.89 19.11 -13.20
N GLU A 157 4.06 19.53 -14.13
CA GLU A 157 4.42 19.58 -15.55
C GLU A 157 5.22 20.85 -15.91
N ALA A 158 5.76 20.90 -17.11
CA ALA A 158 6.62 22.00 -17.58
C ALA A 158 5.94 23.38 -17.55
N ASP A 159 4.60 23.43 -17.59
CA ASP A 159 3.82 24.66 -17.44
C ASP A 159 3.67 25.11 -15.97
N GLY A 160 4.34 24.42 -15.05
CA GLY A 160 4.33 24.69 -13.62
C GLY A 160 3.07 24.19 -12.87
N LYS A 161 2.11 23.59 -13.56
CA LYS A 161 0.86 23.10 -12.96
C LYS A 161 1.02 21.68 -12.42
N TRP A 162 0.41 21.43 -11.26
CA TRP A 162 0.28 20.09 -10.71
C TRP A 162 -0.90 19.37 -11.36
N ARG A 163 -0.67 18.14 -11.83
CA ARG A 163 -1.70 17.27 -12.43
C ARG A 163 -1.59 15.84 -11.89
N VAL A 164 -2.72 15.19 -11.80
CA VAL A 164 -2.77 13.79 -11.34
C VAL A 164 -2.13 12.88 -12.39
N THR A 165 -1.24 12.00 -11.93
CA THR A 165 -0.58 10.96 -12.74
C THR A 165 -0.82 9.54 -12.21
N GLY A 166 -1.51 9.40 -11.07
CA GLY A 166 -1.89 8.12 -10.51
C GLY A 166 -3.02 8.25 -9.50
N TYR A 167 -3.91 7.25 -9.46
CA TYR A 167 -5.00 7.15 -8.50
C TYR A 167 -5.27 5.70 -8.15
N SER A 168 -5.48 5.44 -6.87
CA SER A 168 -5.93 4.13 -6.37
C SER A 168 -6.76 4.27 -5.10
N THR A 169 -7.60 3.26 -4.82
CA THR A 169 -8.38 3.14 -3.59
C THR A 169 -8.10 1.80 -2.92
N ARG A 170 -8.21 1.76 -1.61
CA ARG A 170 -8.15 0.54 -0.79
C ARG A 170 -8.98 0.66 0.47
#